data_a5356bdc130693d7f4643ec60d4c752d
#
_entry.id   a5356bdc130693d7f4643ec60d4c752d
#
_cell.length_a   1.000
_cell.length_b   1.000
_cell.length_c   1.000
_cell.angle_alpha   90.00
_cell.angle_beta   90.00
_cell.angle_gamma   90.00
#
_symmetry.space_group_name_H-M   'P 1'
#
loop_
_entity.id
_entity.type
_entity.pdbx_description
1 polymer ?
#
loop_
_entity_poly.entity_id
_entity_poly.type
_entity_poly.pdbx_seq_one_letter_code
_entity_poly.pdbx_strand_id
1 'polypeptide(L)'
;MTPTRLLVSVRDAREAQLAASAGADIIDVKEPDHGSLGFAGADRINQVLDAVPQRIPVSAALGECLEHAERDSNTFRIPNTLSFVKLGLSQTLRRETSIATVGTKDLNTDDGNTDWRSAWKHTREFVESRSGWAETNNSPRWVAVAYADAGDEAAPPATDVLDAAIEAGCAGLLIDTFGKERGSTFDLMPLTELVQLRNAANCGGMFFALAGQITSSDIDKVQQIQPDILAVRGAVCSGNDRRSSINAQKVHSLKQLLNTPCTML
;
A
#
# COMPACT_ATOMS: atom_id res chain seq x y z
N MET A 1 23.11 6.19 -5.89
CA MET A 1 21.72 6.12 -5.42
C MET A 1 20.97 5.16 -6.32
N THR A 2 20.14 4.30 -5.76
CA THR A 2 19.30 3.39 -6.55
C THR A 2 18.15 4.22 -7.17
N PRO A 3 17.82 4.05 -8.46
CA PRO A 3 16.73 4.79 -9.07
C PRO A 3 15.37 4.41 -8.43
N THR A 4 14.45 5.38 -8.34
CA THR A 4 13.09 5.15 -7.87
C THR A 4 12.38 4.13 -8.75
N ARG A 5 11.83 3.07 -8.17
CA ARG A 5 11.08 2.03 -8.86
C ARG A 5 9.63 2.47 -9.07
N LEU A 6 9.06 2.14 -10.21
CA LEU A 6 7.66 2.41 -10.52
C LEU A 6 6.79 1.21 -10.16
N LEU A 7 5.89 1.37 -9.20
CA LEU A 7 4.83 0.43 -8.89
C LEU A 7 3.53 0.89 -9.54
N VAL A 8 2.91 0.00 -10.31
CA VAL A 8 1.61 0.27 -10.94
C VAL A 8 0.53 -0.62 -10.33
N SER A 9 -0.50 0.01 -9.77
CA SER A 9 -1.66 -0.73 -9.25
C SER A 9 -2.61 -1.12 -10.37
N VAL A 10 -3.00 -2.39 -10.40
CA VAL A 10 -3.82 -3.04 -11.44
C VAL A 10 -5.02 -3.74 -10.84
N ARG A 11 -6.09 -3.93 -11.62
CA ARG A 11 -7.30 -4.64 -11.21
C ARG A 11 -7.34 -6.10 -11.64
N ASP A 12 -6.66 -6.42 -12.75
CA ASP A 12 -6.74 -7.74 -13.38
C ASP A 12 -5.46 -8.11 -14.15
N ALA A 13 -5.43 -9.33 -14.65
CA ALA A 13 -4.32 -9.89 -15.40
C ALA A 13 -3.98 -9.09 -16.69
N ARG A 14 -5.00 -8.54 -17.38
CA ARG A 14 -4.80 -7.75 -18.60
C ARG A 14 -4.10 -6.43 -18.30
N GLU A 15 -4.55 -5.71 -17.26
CA GLU A 15 -3.87 -4.50 -16.80
C GLU A 15 -2.45 -4.80 -16.34
N ALA A 16 -2.23 -5.94 -15.66
CA ALA A 16 -0.92 -6.37 -15.19
C ALA A 16 0.06 -6.61 -16.34
N GLN A 17 -0.36 -7.32 -17.39
CA GLN A 17 0.45 -7.52 -18.59
C GLN A 17 0.80 -6.21 -19.30
N LEU A 18 -0.18 -5.30 -19.42
CA LEU A 18 0.06 -3.97 -20.03
C LEU A 18 1.07 -3.16 -19.21
N ALA A 19 0.91 -3.10 -17.89
CA ALA A 19 1.81 -2.36 -17.02
C ALA A 19 3.23 -2.94 -17.02
N ALA A 20 3.35 -4.27 -16.94
CA ALA A 20 4.63 -4.99 -16.99
C ALA A 20 5.37 -4.75 -18.32
N SER A 21 4.66 -4.84 -19.45
CA SER A 21 5.23 -4.62 -20.80
C SER A 21 5.62 -3.16 -21.02
N ALA A 22 4.95 -2.22 -20.37
CA ALA A 22 5.22 -0.79 -20.46
C ALA A 22 6.33 -0.29 -19.52
N GLY A 23 6.93 -1.18 -18.70
CA GLY A 23 8.11 -0.88 -17.89
C GLY A 23 7.83 -0.63 -16.41
N ALA A 24 6.69 -1.06 -15.88
CA ALA A 24 6.49 -1.11 -14.43
C ALA A 24 7.51 -2.06 -13.77
N ASP A 25 8.12 -1.64 -12.66
CA ASP A 25 9.10 -2.45 -11.93
C ASP A 25 8.41 -3.37 -10.91
N ILE A 26 7.21 -3.01 -10.47
CA ILE A 26 6.38 -3.76 -9.50
C ILE A 26 4.92 -3.67 -9.95
N ILE A 27 4.22 -4.78 -9.88
CA ILE A 27 2.77 -4.83 -10.09
C ILE A 27 2.08 -4.93 -8.74
N ASP A 28 1.01 -4.16 -8.54
CA ASP A 28 0.24 -4.15 -7.30
C ASP A 28 -1.23 -4.45 -7.55
N VAL A 29 -1.74 -5.53 -6.96
CA VAL A 29 -3.12 -5.95 -7.17
C VAL A 29 -4.03 -5.26 -6.16
N LYS A 30 -4.99 -4.46 -6.66
CA LYS A 30 -6.02 -3.84 -5.81
C LYS A 30 -7.31 -3.54 -6.58
N GLU A 31 -8.42 -3.42 -5.83
CA GLU A 31 -9.71 -3.01 -6.36
C GLU A 31 -10.03 -1.56 -5.95
N PRO A 32 -9.90 -0.59 -6.87
CA PRO A 32 -10.07 0.83 -6.55
C PRO A 32 -11.51 1.20 -6.15
N ASP A 33 -12.51 0.38 -6.48
CA ASP A 33 -13.89 0.60 -6.06
C ASP A 33 -14.13 0.25 -4.59
N HIS A 34 -13.23 -0.52 -3.98
CA HIS A 34 -13.24 -0.88 -2.56
C HIS A 34 -12.29 -0.03 -1.71
N GLY A 35 -12.02 1.20 -2.09
CA GLY A 35 -11.18 2.12 -1.30
C GLY A 35 -9.73 2.24 -1.77
N SER A 36 -8.89 2.82 -0.93
CA SER A 36 -7.47 3.10 -1.26
C SER A 36 -6.66 1.82 -1.40
N LEU A 37 -6.90 0.86 -0.51
CA LEU A 37 -6.25 -0.45 -0.46
C LEU A 37 -7.24 -1.59 -0.70
N GLY A 38 -8.29 -1.38 -1.49
CA GLY A 38 -9.34 -2.35 -1.71
C GLY A 38 -8.82 -3.73 -2.12
N PHE A 39 -9.26 -4.76 -1.40
CA PHE A 39 -8.89 -6.14 -1.68
C PHE A 39 -9.57 -6.65 -2.95
N ALA A 40 -8.79 -7.15 -3.89
CA ALA A 40 -9.29 -7.63 -5.19
C ALA A 40 -9.77 -9.10 -5.18
N GLY A 41 -9.55 -9.83 -4.09
CA GLY A 41 -9.84 -11.26 -3.98
C GLY A 41 -8.66 -12.15 -4.38
N ALA A 42 -8.57 -13.33 -3.73
CA ALA A 42 -7.46 -14.27 -3.93
C ALA A 42 -7.37 -14.79 -5.37
N ASP A 43 -8.52 -15.07 -6.01
CA ASP A 43 -8.56 -15.57 -7.39
C ASP A 43 -7.95 -14.55 -8.37
N ARG A 44 -8.26 -13.26 -8.20
CA ARG A 44 -7.72 -12.21 -9.06
C ARG A 44 -6.22 -12.02 -8.83
N ILE A 45 -5.77 -12.15 -7.58
CA ILE A 45 -4.33 -12.14 -7.26
C ILE A 45 -3.61 -13.31 -7.98
N ASN A 46 -4.16 -14.52 -7.94
CA ASN A 46 -3.60 -15.67 -8.65
C ASN A 46 -3.54 -15.46 -10.16
N GLN A 47 -4.62 -14.95 -10.77
CA GLN A 47 -4.63 -14.62 -12.20
C GLN A 47 -3.56 -13.61 -12.60
N VAL A 48 -3.30 -12.61 -11.75
CA VAL A 48 -2.23 -11.63 -11.99
C VAL A 48 -0.85 -12.26 -11.84
N LEU A 49 -0.64 -13.09 -10.81
CA LEU A 49 0.61 -13.82 -10.61
C LEU A 49 0.96 -14.71 -11.81
N ASP A 50 -0.03 -15.40 -12.38
CA ASP A 50 0.14 -16.24 -13.57
C ASP A 50 0.43 -15.43 -14.84
N ALA A 51 -0.04 -14.18 -14.91
CA ALA A 51 0.05 -13.32 -16.08
C ALA A 51 1.35 -12.48 -16.14
N VAL A 52 2.01 -12.27 -15.00
CA VAL A 52 3.20 -11.42 -14.86
C VAL A 52 4.48 -12.25 -14.89
N PRO A 53 5.53 -11.85 -15.65
CA PRO A 53 6.82 -12.56 -15.60
C PRO A 53 7.38 -12.65 -14.17
N GLN A 54 7.86 -13.81 -13.76
CA GLN A 54 8.36 -14.10 -12.40
C GLN A 54 9.44 -13.13 -11.89
N ARG A 55 10.18 -12.47 -12.80
CA ARG A 55 11.18 -11.46 -12.43
C ARG A 55 10.59 -10.15 -11.91
N ILE A 56 9.29 -9.91 -12.16
CA ILE A 56 8.60 -8.69 -11.71
C ILE A 56 7.90 -9.00 -10.39
N PRO A 57 8.28 -8.35 -9.28
CA PRO A 57 7.60 -8.52 -8.01
C PRO A 57 6.13 -8.13 -8.11
N VAL A 58 5.27 -8.94 -7.49
CA VAL A 58 3.84 -8.67 -7.36
C VAL A 58 3.53 -8.41 -5.88
N SER A 59 2.79 -7.35 -5.61
CA SER A 59 2.22 -7.04 -4.30
C SER A 59 0.70 -7.05 -4.35
N ALA A 60 0.06 -7.12 -3.19
CA ALA A 60 -1.39 -7.01 -3.09
C ALA A 60 -1.82 -6.12 -1.92
N ALA A 61 -2.88 -5.35 -2.14
CA ALA A 61 -3.62 -4.67 -1.10
C ALA A 61 -4.66 -5.64 -0.50
N LEU A 62 -4.76 -5.69 0.83
CA LEU A 62 -5.66 -6.60 1.54
C LEU A 62 -6.87 -5.90 2.17
N GLY A 63 -7.07 -4.61 1.92
CA GLY A 63 -8.14 -3.80 2.50
C GLY A 63 -7.71 -3.10 3.77
N GLU A 64 -8.70 -2.62 4.52
CA GLU A 64 -8.49 -1.99 5.81
C GLU A 64 -8.50 -3.02 6.95
N CYS A 65 -7.76 -2.74 8.02
CA CYS A 65 -7.59 -3.65 9.15
C CYS A 65 -8.95 -4.10 9.73
N LEU A 66 -9.87 -3.17 9.94
CA LEU A 66 -11.18 -3.46 10.53
C LEU A 66 -12.11 -4.27 9.63
N GLU A 67 -11.92 -4.25 8.31
CA GLU A 67 -12.72 -5.04 7.38
C GLU A 67 -12.50 -6.55 7.52
N HIS A 68 -11.35 -6.96 8.08
CA HIS A 68 -11.01 -8.39 8.23
C HIS A 68 -11.84 -9.09 9.30
N ALA A 69 -12.38 -8.36 10.28
CA ALA A 69 -13.23 -8.92 11.30
C ALA A 69 -14.55 -9.51 10.74
N GLU A 70 -14.99 -9.03 9.58
CA GLU A 70 -16.27 -9.40 8.94
C GLU A 70 -16.10 -10.40 7.78
N ARG A 71 -14.87 -10.74 7.38
CA ARG A 71 -14.64 -11.60 6.22
C ARG A 71 -14.85 -13.07 6.53
N ASP A 72 -15.52 -13.76 5.59
CA ASP A 72 -15.66 -15.21 5.63
C ASP A 72 -14.28 -15.89 5.63
N SER A 73 -13.98 -16.56 6.73
CA SER A 73 -12.70 -17.18 7.01
C SER A 73 -12.34 -18.35 6.08
N ASN A 74 -13.31 -18.94 5.37
CA ASN A 74 -13.07 -20.16 4.59
C ASN A 74 -12.51 -19.91 3.20
N THR A 75 -12.70 -18.71 2.64
CA THR A 75 -12.25 -18.34 1.29
C THR A 75 -11.02 -17.45 1.27
N PHE A 76 -10.58 -16.96 2.43
CA PHE A 76 -9.47 -16.03 2.54
C PHE A 76 -8.13 -16.75 2.61
N ARG A 77 -7.50 -16.97 1.45
CA ARG A 77 -6.13 -17.48 1.34
C ARG A 77 -5.32 -16.60 0.39
N ILE A 78 -4.27 -16.00 0.92
CA ILE A 78 -3.37 -15.13 0.14
C ILE A 78 -2.17 -15.96 -0.34
N PRO A 79 -1.85 -15.94 -1.66
CA PRO A 79 -0.72 -16.68 -2.20
C PRO A 79 0.61 -16.29 -1.56
N ASN A 80 1.43 -17.28 -1.20
CA ASN A 80 2.76 -17.07 -0.62
C ASN A 80 3.81 -16.64 -1.65
N THR A 81 3.48 -16.64 -2.93
CA THR A 81 4.34 -16.20 -4.04
C THR A 81 4.34 -14.70 -4.26
N LEU A 82 3.47 -13.97 -3.57
CA LEU A 82 3.55 -12.50 -3.52
C LEU A 82 4.86 -12.03 -2.89
N SER A 83 5.40 -10.92 -3.37
CA SER A 83 6.58 -10.29 -2.77
C SER A 83 6.23 -9.46 -1.54
N PHE A 84 5.08 -8.76 -1.60
CA PHE A 84 4.62 -7.87 -0.53
C PHE A 84 3.09 -7.90 -0.39
N VAL A 85 2.64 -7.62 0.83
CA VAL A 85 1.22 -7.38 1.16
C VAL A 85 1.07 -6.11 2.00
N LYS A 86 -0.07 -5.44 1.86
CA LYS A 86 -0.38 -4.18 2.52
C LYS A 86 -1.75 -4.23 3.18
N LEU A 87 -1.83 -3.61 4.35
CA LEU A 87 -3.05 -3.49 5.13
C LEU A 87 -3.20 -2.04 5.60
N GLY A 88 -4.36 -1.43 5.39
CA GLY A 88 -4.66 -0.07 5.80
C GLY A 88 -5.11 0.01 7.25
N LEU A 89 -5.01 1.21 7.82
CA LEU A 89 -5.29 1.52 9.21
C LEU A 89 -6.35 2.64 9.37
N SER A 90 -7.18 2.88 8.35
CA SER A 90 -8.24 3.89 8.46
C SER A 90 -9.25 3.50 9.54
N GLN A 91 -9.80 4.51 10.21
CA GLN A 91 -10.81 4.41 11.26
C GLN A 91 -10.41 3.63 12.52
N THR A 92 -9.17 3.18 12.64
CA THR A 92 -8.71 2.40 13.81
C THR A 92 -8.61 3.21 15.10
N LEU A 93 -8.63 4.55 15.02
CA LEU A 93 -8.66 5.44 16.19
C LEU A 93 -10.08 5.97 16.51
N ARG A 94 -11.13 5.55 15.82
CA ARG A 94 -12.49 5.95 16.19
C ARG A 94 -12.86 5.30 17.51
N ARG A 95 -13.30 6.11 18.48
CA ARG A 95 -13.93 5.61 19.68
C ARG A 95 -15.22 4.91 19.29
N GLU A 96 -15.35 3.66 19.70
CA GLU A 96 -16.31 2.76 19.17
C GLU A 96 -17.58 2.64 19.96
N THR A 97 -18.67 2.52 19.25
CA THR A 97 -19.93 1.99 19.79
C THR A 97 -20.33 0.63 19.16
N SER A 98 -19.48 -0.03 18.40
CA SER A 98 -19.93 -1.17 17.58
C SER A 98 -18.96 -2.34 17.34
N ILE A 99 -17.89 -2.55 18.13
CA ILE A 99 -17.13 -3.82 18.03
C ILE A 99 -17.64 -4.84 19.07
N ALA A 100 -18.97 -4.95 19.20
CA ALA A 100 -19.58 -5.91 20.14
C ALA A 100 -19.82 -7.31 19.54
N THR A 101 -19.33 -7.63 18.34
CA THR A 101 -19.83 -8.85 17.66
C THR A 101 -18.77 -9.85 17.18
N VAL A 102 -17.49 -9.63 17.41
CA VAL A 102 -16.48 -10.65 17.10
C VAL A 102 -15.66 -10.94 18.32
N GLY A 103 -15.76 -12.13 18.87
CA GLY A 103 -15.13 -12.77 20.02
C GLY A 103 -13.73 -12.35 20.49
N THR A 104 -13.36 -11.11 20.37
CA THR A 104 -12.11 -10.52 20.85
C THR A 104 -12.37 -9.75 22.13
N LYS A 105 -12.66 -10.50 23.21
CA LYS A 105 -12.81 -9.92 24.55
C LYS A 105 -11.57 -9.19 25.09
N ASP A 106 -10.45 -9.27 24.36
CA ASP A 106 -9.15 -8.78 24.81
C ASP A 106 -8.65 -7.50 24.09
N LEU A 107 -9.46 -6.88 23.22
CA LEU A 107 -9.04 -5.67 22.50
C LEU A 107 -9.45 -4.35 23.16
N ASN A 108 -10.18 -4.40 24.28
CA ASN A 108 -10.53 -3.20 25.04
C ASN A 108 -9.48 -2.92 26.11
N THR A 109 -8.75 -1.82 25.97
CA THR A 109 -8.10 -1.17 27.10
C THR A 109 -9.20 -0.54 27.98
N ASP A 110 -9.00 -0.47 29.28
CA ASP A 110 -9.96 0.07 30.28
C ASP A 110 -10.44 1.51 30.02
N ASP A 111 -9.81 2.22 29.05
CA ASP A 111 -10.13 3.59 28.63
C ASP A 111 -10.98 3.69 27.34
N GLY A 112 -11.45 2.56 26.81
CA GLY A 112 -12.31 2.52 25.62
C GLY A 112 -11.63 2.94 24.31
N ASN A 113 -10.31 2.96 24.29
CA ASN A 113 -9.51 3.21 23.09
C ASN A 113 -9.08 1.86 22.49
N THR A 114 -9.51 1.59 21.26
CA THR A 114 -9.03 0.40 20.55
C THR A 114 -7.54 0.58 20.28
N ASP A 115 -6.71 -0.28 20.85
CA ASP A 115 -5.29 -0.30 20.53
C ASP A 115 -5.10 -0.76 19.07
N TRP A 116 -4.92 0.20 18.18
CA TRP A 116 -4.75 -0.06 16.76
C TRP A 116 -3.53 -0.97 16.48
N ARG A 117 -2.49 -0.93 17.32
CA ARG A 117 -1.31 -1.80 17.17
C ARG A 117 -1.68 -3.26 17.40
N SER A 118 -2.47 -3.53 18.42
CA SER A 118 -3.02 -4.87 18.70
C SER A 118 -3.94 -5.33 17.57
N ALA A 119 -4.85 -4.48 17.10
CA ALA A 119 -5.74 -4.80 15.97
C ALA A 119 -4.95 -5.14 14.70
N TRP A 120 -3.94 -4.32 14.38
CA TRP A 120 -3.06 -4.55 13.23
C TRP A 120 -2.26 -5.84 13.36
N LYS A 121 -1.68 -6.11 14.53
CA LYS A 121 -0.96 -7.36 14.83
C LYS A 121 -1.86 -8.58 14.65
N HIS A 122 -3.03 -8.59 15.29
CA HIS A 122 -3.97 -9.71 15.18
C HIS A 122 -4.43 -9.96 13.72
N THR A 123 -4.70 -8.88 12.98
CA THR A 123 -5.09 -9.03 11.56
C THR A 123 -3.96 -9.64 10.74
N ARG A 124 -2.70 -9.24 10.95
CA ARG A 124 -1.55 -9.84 10.28
C ARG A 124 -1.43 -11.33 10.61
N GLU A 125 -1.48 -11.69 11.89
CA GLU A 125 -1.43 -13.08 12.39
C GLU A 125 -2.58 -13.93 11.81
N PHE A 126 -3.78 -13.34 11.71
CA PHE A 126 -4.93 -13.99 11.07
C PHE A 126 -4.65 -14.29 9.59
N VAL A 127 -4.16 -13.30 8.83
CA VAL A 127 -3.83 -13.45 7.41
C VAL A 127 -2.74 -14.53 7.22
N GLU A 128 -1.69 -14.49 8.00
CA GLU A 128 -0.56 -15.42 7.94
C GLU A 128 -1.01 -16.86 8.23
N SER A 129 -1.78 -17.04 9.30
CA SER A 129 -2.32 -18.35 9.71
C SER A 129 -3.26 -18.92 8.64
N ARG A 130 -4.21 -18.11 8.16
CA ARG A 130 -5.19 -18.56 7.15
C ARG A 130 -4.57 -18.88 5.80
N SER A 131 -3.49 -18.20 5.46
CA SER A 131 -2.76 -18.41 4.21
C SER A 131 -1.72 -19.53 4.31
N GLY A 132 -1.48 -20.09 5.50
CA GLY A 132 -0.53 -21.16 5.72
C GLY A 132 0.93 -20.73 5.52
N TRP A 133 1.25 -19.45 5.71
CA TRP A 133 2.59 -18.92 5.45
C TRP A 133 3.65 -19.45 6.41
N ALA A 134 3.26 -19.77 7.66
CA ALA A 134 4.18 -20.35 8.65
C ALA A 134 4.73 -21.72 8.23
N GLU A 135 4.05 -22.41 7.31
CA GLU A 135 4.43 -23.73 6.81
C GLU A 135 5.38 -23.66 5.60
N THR A 136 5.69 -22.44 5.13
CA THR A 136 6.49 -22.21 3.92
C THR A 136 7.73 -21.38 4.23
N ASN A 137 8.82 -21.64 3.53
CA ASN A 137 10.05 -20.84 3.60
C ASN A 137 9.94 -19.52 2.80
N ASN A 138 8.81 -19.27 2.16
CA ASN A 138 8.59 -18.09 1.31
C ASN A 138 7.25 -17.45 1.65
N SER A 139 7.30 -16.42 2.46
CA SER A 139 6.12 -15.63 2.85
C SER A 139 6.20 -14.23 2.30
N PRO A 140 5.09 -13.64 1.87
CA PRO A 140 5.04 -12.24 1.51
C PRO A 140 5.51 -11.35 2.67
N ARG A 141 6.26 -10.30 2.36
CA ARG A 141 6.70 -9.36 3.38
C ARG A 141 5.66 -8.25 3.56
N TRP A 142 5.45 -7.85 4.80
CA TRP A 142 4.51 -6.79 5.13
C TRP A 142 5.07 -5.41 4.77
N VAL A 143 4.20 -4.55 4.25
CA VAL A 143 4.43 -3.13 4.06
C VAL A 143 3.39 -2.39 4.90
N ALA A 144 3.85 -1.59 5.84
CA ALA A 144 2.98 -0.74 6.65
C ALA A 144 2.48 0.43 5.80
N VAL A 145 1.23 0.82 6.01
CA VAL A 145 0.61 1.94 5.29
C VAL A 145 0.21 3.02 6.27
N ALA A 146 0.70 4.23 6.05
CA ALA A 146 0.26 5.43 6.73
C ALA A 146 -0.45 6.36 5.74
N TYR A 147 -1.48 7.05 6.20
CA TYR A 147 -2.27 7.96 5.37
C TYR A 147 -1.85 9.40 5.61
N ALA A 148 -1.64 10.16 4.53
CA ALA A 148 -1.34 11.59 4.60
C ALA A 148 -2.50 12.41 5.20
N ASP A 149 -3.72 11.90 5.08
CA ASP A 149 -4.97 12.42 5.64
C ASP A 149 -5.39 11.71 6.95
N ALA A 150 -4.44 11.16 7.71
CA ALA A 150 -4.67 10.32 8.87
C ALA A 150 -5.62 10.92 9.92
N GLY A 151 -5.47 12.21 10.22
CA GLY A 151 -6.31 12.91 11.22
C GLY A 151 -7.79 12.92 10.85
N ASP A 152 -8.10 13.08 9.58
CA ASP A 152 -9.46 13.09 9.04
C ASP A 152 -10.07 11.69 8.95
N GLU A 153 -9.22 10.68 8.74
CA GLU A 153 -9.62 9.28 8.55
C GLU A 153 -9.54 8.47 9.86
N ALA A 154 -9.32 9.12 10.99
CA ALA A 154 -9.11 8.47 12.28
C ALA A 154 -8.10 7.31 12.21
N ALA A 155 -7.04 7.51 11.44
CA ALA A 155 -5.92 6.61 11.30
C ALA A 155 -4.74 7.09 12.17
N PRO A 156 -3.82 6.19 12.57
CA PRO A 156 -2.64 6.60 13.33
C PRO A 156 -1.74 7.55 12.53
N PRO A 157 -1.04 8.49 13.21
CA PRO A 157 -0.03 9.33 12.59
C PRO A 157 1.07 8.51 11.89
N ALA A 158 1.64 9.05 10.81
CA ALA A 158 2.65 8.34 10.03
C ALA A 158 3.90 7.97 10.84
N THR A 159 4.28 8.79 11.83
CA THR A 159 5.38 8.50 12.77
C THR A 159 5.09 7.28 13.63
N ASP A 160 3.87 7.16 14.15
CA ASP A 160 3.47 6.05 15.01
C ASP A 160 3.38 4.73 14.22
N VAL A 161 2.91 4.82 12.95
CA VAL A 161 2.91 3.69 12.02
C VAL A 161 4.33 3.27 11.66
N LEU A 162 5.25 4.22 11.46
CA LEU A 162 6.67 3.96 11.20
C LEU A 162 7.30 3.18 12.36
N ASP A 163 7.12 3.64 13.61
CA ASP A 163 7.67 2.98 14.79
C ASP A 163 7.15 1.54 14.92
N ALA A 164 5.84 1.36 14.80
CA ALA A 164 5.23 0.03 14.82
C ALA A 164 5.71 -0.87 13.67
N ALA A 165 5.97 -0.29 12.49
CA ALA A 165 6.47 -1.03 11.34
C ALA A 165 7.91 -1.54 11.55
N ILE A 166 8.77 -0.72 12.17
CA ILE A 166 10.14 -1.11 12.56
C ILE A 166 10.08 -2.25 13.58
N GLU A 167 9.30 -2.10 14.65
CA GLU A 167 9.12 -3.12 15.70
C GLU A 167 8.59 -4.44 15.12
N ALA A 168 7.68 -4.37 14.16
CA ALA A 168 7.06 -5.52 13.52
C ALA A 168 7.88 -6.16 12.39
N GLY A 169 9.07 -5.63 12.07
CA GLY A 169 9.94 -6.13 11.01
C GLY A 169 9.35 -5.99 9.61
N CYS A 170 8.59 -4.93 9.34
CA CYS A 170 8.05 -4.67 8.01
C CYS A 170 9.16 -4.40 6.99
N ALA A 171 8.91 -4.76 5.73
CA ALA A 171 9.85 -4.53 4.64
C ALA A 171 9.87 -3.07 4.16
N GLY A 172 8.79 -2.33 4.40
CA GLY A 172 8.68 -0.95 3.95
C GLY A 172 7.55 -0.17 4.61
N LEU A 173 7.62 1.14 4.45
CA LEU A 173 6.56 2.10 4.79
C LEU A 173 6.02 2.71 3.50
N LEU A 174 4.71 2.70 3.32
CA LEU A 174 4.01 3.37 2.23
C LEU A 174 3.22 4.56 2.79
N ILE A 175 3.41 5.75 2.21
CA ILE A 175 2.51 6.89 2.41
C ILE A 175 1.51 6.92 1.26
N ASP A 176 0.22 6.91 1.56
CA ASP A 176 -0.89 7.03 0.59
C ASP A 176 -1.91 8.07 1.10
N THR A 177 -2.96 8.33 0.37
CA THR A 177 -4.16 9.05 0.82
C THR A 177 -5.34 8.09 0.86
N PHE A 178 -6.17 8.18 1.89
CA PHE A 178 -7.42 7.43 1.98
C PHE A 178 -8.54 8.14 1.22
N GLY A 179 -8.86 9.37 1.63
CA GLY A 179 -9.86 10.24 1.00
C GLY A 179 -9.36 10.83 -0.31
N LYS A 180 -10.05 10.55 -1.43
CA LYS A 180 -9.59 11.00 -2.76
C LYS A 180 -10.06 12.39 -3.15
N GLU A 181 -10.90 13.03 -2.34
CA GLU A 181 -11.42 14.37 -2.58
C GLU A 181 -10.56 15.48 -1.93
N ARG A 182 -9.56 15.10 -1.13
CA ARG A 182 -8.74 16.01 -0.30
C ARG A 182 -7.44 16.49 -0.94
N GLY A 183 -7.11 16.00 -2.11
CA GLY A 183 -5.86 16.31 -2.79
C GLY A 183 -4.84 15.16 -2.75
N SER A 184 -3.67 15.44 -3.27
CA SER A 184 -2.53 14.50 -3.30
C SER A 184 -1.80 14.48 -1.96
N THR A 185 -0.91 13.50 -1.79
CA THR A 185 0.01 13.47 -0.64
C THR A 185 0.81 14.77 -0.50
N PHE A 186 1.14 15.43 -1.62
CA PHE A 186 1.87 16.70 -1.61
C PHE A 186 1.05 17.92 -1.19
N ASP A 187 -0.29 17.81 -1.22
CA ASP A 187 -1.19 18.85 -0.72
C ASP A 187 -1.43 18.69 0.79
N LEU A 188 -1.22 17.48 1.33
CA LEU A 188 -1.54 17.10 2.70
C LEU A 188 -0.32 17.02 3.62
N MET A 189 0.86 16.70 3.08
CA MET A 189 2.10 16.58 3.84
C MET A 189 3.23 17.44 3.26
N PRO A 190 3.95 18.21 4.09
CA PRO A 190 5.13 18.96 3.66
C PRO A 190 6.24 18.04 3.11
N LEU A 191 6.96 18.49 2.08
CA LEU A 191 8.11 17.74 1.53
C LEU A 191 9.15 17.39 2.60
N THR A 192 9.38 18.30 3.55
CA THR A 192 10.32 18.10 4.66
C THR A 192 9.94 16.92 5.54
N GLU A 193 8.64 16.75 5.81
CA GLU A 193 8.12 15.63 6.59
C GLU A 193 8.27 14.30 5.82
N LEU A 194 7.93 14.28 4.52
CA LEU A 194 8.12 13.11 3.66
C LEU A 194 9.58 12.68 3.58
N VAL A 195 10.53 13.63 3.51
CA VAL A 195 11.98 13.36 3.55
C VAL A 195 12.41 12.79 4.91
N GLN A 196 11.86 13.31 6.01
CA GLN A 196 12.15 12.81 7.36
C GLN A 196 11.64 11.35 7.51
N LEU A 197 10.41 11.07 7.11
CA LEU A 197 9.84 9.72 7.13
C LEU A 197 10.65 8.74 6.27
N ARG A 198 11.06 9.17 5.05
CA ARG A 198 11.91 8.37 4.19
C ARG A 198 13.26 8.04 4.84
N ASN A 199 13.91 9.02 5.44
CA ASN A 199 15.20 8.83 6.11
C ASN A 199 15.05 7.88 7.31
N ALA A 200 14.00 8.06 8.13
CA ALA A 200 13.75 7.22 9.29
C ALA A 200 13.39 5.77 8.88
N ALA A 201 12.59 5.57 7.84
CA ALA A 201 12.30 4.24 7.29
C ALA A 201 13.58 3.54 6.82
N ASN A 202 14.43 4.24 6.06
CA ASN A 202 15.68 3.68 5.57
C ASN A 202 16.68 3.37 6.72
N CYS A 203 16.74 4.21 7.75
CA CYS A 203 17.51 3.92 8.97
C CYS A 203 17.01 2.68 9.71
N GLY A 204 15.68 2.44 9.68
CA GLY A 204 15.05 1.23 10.20
C GLY A 204 15.18 0.00 9.29
N GLY A 205 15.92 0.08 8.19
CA GLY A 205 16.13 -1.04 7.24
C GLY A 205 14.94 -1.29 6.31
N MET A 206 13.98 -0.37 6.25
CA MET A 206 12.81 -0.45 5.40
C MET A 206 12.96 0.39 4.13
N PHE A 207 12.36 -0.05 3.01
CA PHE A 207 12.18 0.84 1.87
C PHE A 207 11.05 1.84 2.15
N PHE A 208 11.12 3.00 1.51
CA PHE A 208 10.08 4.03 1.56
C PHE A 208 9.34 4.09 0.23
N ALA A 209 8.02 3.92 0.27
CA ALA A 209 7.14 4.02 -0.89
C ALA A 209 6.23 5.25 -0.76
N LEU A 210 5.99 5.93 -1.87
CA LEU A 210 5.16 7.12 -1.94
C LEU A 210 4.02 6.91 -2.94
N ALA A 211 2.80 7.18 -2.51
CA ALA A 211 1.57 7.12 -3.28
C ALA A 211 0.67 8.34 -2.97
N GLY A 212 -0.62 8.26 -3.26
CA GLY A 212 -1.61 9.29 -2.91
C GLY A 212 -1.78 10.32 -4.01
N GLN A 213 -2.47 9.97 -5.09
CA GLN A 213 -2.88 10.85 -6.20
C GLN A 213 -1.73 11.61 -6.90
N ILE A 214 -0.51 11.06 -6.83
CA ILE A 214 0.67 11.64 -7.48
C ILE A 214 0.56 11.47 -9.00
N THR A 215 0.88 12.54 -9.71
CA THR A 215 0.82 12.62 -11.17
C THR A 215 2.18 12.89 -11.80
N SER A 216 2.26 12.91 -13.12
CA SER A 216 3.50 13.25 -13.84
C SER A 216 3.98 14.68 -13.59
N SER A 217 3.08 15.60 -13.22
CA SER A 217 3.46 16.98 -12.86
C SER A 217 4.16 17.08 -11.49
N ASP A 218 4.11 16.04 -10.68
CA ASP A 218 4.73 16.02 -9.35
C ASP A 218 6.13 15.40 -9.34
N ILE A 219 6.66 15.01 -10.51
CA ILE A 219 7.93 14.28 -10.62
C ILE A 219 9.10 15.04 -9.97
N ASP A 220 9.16 16.37 -10.09
CA ASP A 220 10.21 17.16 -9.45
C ASP A 220 10.18 17.04 -7.92
N LYS A 221 8.97 16.98 -7.32
CA LYS A 221 8.81 16.74 -5.88
C LYS A 221 9.22 15.31 -5.50
N VAL A 222 8.84 14.33 -6.33
CA VAL A 222 9.26 12.93 -6.14
C VAL A 222 10.78 12.81 -6.17
N GLN A 223 11.44 13.47 -7.13
CA GLN A 223 12.90 13.48 -7.24
C GLN A 223 13.60 14.17 -6.07
N GLN A 224 12.97 15.18 -5.44
CA GLN A 224 13.49 15.80 -4.22
C GLN A 224 13.42 14.85 -3.01
N ILE A 225 12.33 14.07 -2.89
CA ILE A 225 12.16 13.10 -1.80
C ILE A 225 13.02 11.86 -2.04
N GLN A 226 13.18 11.42 -3.29
CA GLN A 226 13.87 10.18 -3.69
C GLN A 226 13.32 8.94 -2.98
N PRO A 227 12.00 8.65 -3.09
CA PRO A 227 11.47 7.42 -2.53
C PRO A 227 12.06 6.20 -3.25
N ASP A 228 12.16 5.06 -2.57
CA ASP A 228 12.58 3.81 -3.21
C ASP A 228 11.54 3.32 -4.23
N ILE A 229 10.26 3.62 -3.98
CA ILE A 229 9.14 3.23 -4.83
C ILE A 229 8.17 4.40 -4.98
N LEU A 230 7.81 4.74 -6.22
CA LEU A 230 6.64 5.55 -6.54
C LEU A 230 5.48 4.63 -6.94
N ALA A 231 4.38 4.70 -6.22
CA ALA A 231 3.20 3.87 -6.46
C ALA A 231 2.06 4.70 -7.07
N VAL A 232 1.57 4.30 -8.24
CA VAL A 232 0.53 5.02 -8.96
C VAL A 232 -0.57 4.11 -9.49
N ARG A 233 -1.76 4.67 -9.67
CA ARG A 233 -2.83 4.14 -10.51
C ARG A 233 -3.45 5.22 -11.38
N GLY A 234 -4.13 6.22 -10.84
CA GLY A 234 -4.83 7.25 -11.60
C GLY A 234 -3.96 7.92 -12.66
N ALA A 235 -2.71 8.27 -12.31
CA ALA A 235 -1.76 8.91 -13.23
C ALA A 235 -1.51 8.13 -14.54
N VAL A 236 -1.63 6.82 -14.50
CA VAL A 236 -1.40 5.93 -15.64
C VAL A 236 -2.68 5.36 -16.26
N CYS A 237 -3.84 5.75 -15.75
CA CYS A 237 -5.14 5.40 -16.33
C CYS A 237 -5.61 6.39 -17.39
N SER A 238 -6.54 5.95 -18.24
CA SER A 238 -7.23 6.82 -19.20
C SER A 238 -7.98 7.93 -18.47
N GLY A 239 -7.87 9.16 -18.92
CA GLY A 239 -8.51 10.32 -18.29
C GLY A 239 -8.00 10.69 -16.90
N ASN A 240 -6.92 10.08 -16.41
CA ASN A 240 -6.44 10.14 -15.01
C ASN A 240 -7.47 9.63 -13.97
N ASP A 241 -8.47 8.90 -14.42
CA ASP A 241 -9.46 8.29 -13.55
C ASP A 241 -8.98 6.90 -13.09
N ARG A 242 -8.80 6.71 -11.78
CA ARG A 242 -8.35 5.45 -11.17
C ARG A 242 -9.26 4.25 -11.44
N ARG A 243 -10.52 4.49 -11.83
CA ARG A 243 -11.50 3.46 -12.20
C ARG A 243 -11.40 3.06 -13.67
N SER A 244 -10.76 3.89 -14.50
CA SER A 244 -10.50 3.59 -15.90
C SER A 244 -9.37 2.59 -16.09
N SER A 245 -9.26 2.06 -17.31
CA SER A 245 -8.21 1.11 -17.68
C SER A 245 -6.83 1.77 -17.72
N ILE A 246 -5.80 0.98 -17.46
CA ILE A 246 -4.38 1.36 -17.60
C ILE A 246 -4.06 1.71 -19.06
N ASN A 247 -3.30 2.77 -19.24
CA ASN A 247 -2.75 3.19 -20.52
C ASN A 247 -1.23 2.92 -20.54
N ALA A 248 -0.79 2.00 -21.40
CA ALA A 248 0.61 1.59 -21.50
C ALA A 248 1.55 2.76 -21.85
N GLN A 249 1.12 3.70 -22.70
CA GLN A 249 1.93 4.87 -23.05
C GLN A 249 2.17 5.77 -21.83
N LYS A 250 1.17 5.95 -20.96
CA LYS A 250 1.33 6.72 -19.72
C LYS A 250 2.27 6.04 -18.73
N VAL A 251 2.20 4.70 -18.59
CA VAL A 251 3.15 3.94 -17.77
C VAL A 251 4.57 4.15 -18.28
N HIS A 252 4.77 3.97 -19.58
CA HIS A 252 6.08 4.15 -20.22
C HIS A 252 6.62 5.58 -20.03
N SER A 253 5.81 6.60 -20.29
CA SER A 253 6.21 8.00 -20.14
C SER A 253 6.57 8.33 -18.70
N LEU A 254 5.78 7.86 -17.72
CA LEU A 254 6.08 8.09 -16.30
C LEU A 254 7.38 7.38 -15.87
N LYS A 255 7.61 6.16 -16.37
CA LYS A 255 8.87 5.43 -16.13
C LYS A 255 10.07 6.18 -16.70
N GLN A 256 9.96 6.76 -17.89
CA GLN A 256 11.02 7.58 -18.48
C GLN A 256 11.32 8.82 -17.63
N LEU A 257 10.29 9.53 -17.16
CA LEU A 257 10.45 10.71 -16.31
C LEU A 257 11.18 10.38 -15.00
N LEU A 258 10.88 9.23 -14.36
CA LEU A 258 11.57 8.77 -13.16
C LEU A 258 13.06 8.45 -13.39
N ASN A 259 13.41 8.02 -14.59
CA ASN A 259 14.80 7.69 -14.95
C ASN A 259 15.60 8.91 -15.44
N THR A 260 14.94 10.04 -15.71
CA THR A 260 15.61 11.28 -16.15
C THR A 260 16.21 11.96 -14.91
N PRO A 261 17.52 12.24 -14.88
CA PRO A 261 18.12 12.98 -13.78
C PRO A 261 17.48 14.36 -13.62
N CYS A 262 17.22 14.77 -12.38
CA CYS A 262 16.81 16.15 -12.09
C CYS A 262 17.92 17.09 -12.59
N THR A 263 17.62 17.91 -13.59
CA THR A 263 18.51 19.00 -13.98
C THR A 263 18.33 20.09 -12.93
N MET A 264 19.20 20.10 -11.91
CA MET A 264 19.26 21.24 -10.99
C MET A 264 19.64 22.48 -11.83
N LEU A 265 18.68 23.40 -11.97
CA LEU A 265 18.91 24.75 -12.48
C LEU A 265 19.57 25.61 -11.41
#